data_54ddfdd58009ab4a7c062227ab3a07b0
#
_entry.id   54ddfdd58009ab4a7c062227ab3a07b0
#
_cell.length_a   1.000
_cell.length_b   1.000
_cell.length_c   1.000
_cell.angle_alpha   90.00
_cell.angle_beta   90.00
_cell.angle_gamma   90.00
#
_symmetry.space_group_name_H-M   'P 1'
#
loop_
_entity.id
_entity.type
_entity.pdbx_description
1 polymer ?
#
loop_
_entity_poly.entity_id
_entity_poly.type
_entity_poly.pdbx_seq_one_letter_code
_entity_poly.pdbx_strand_id
1 'polypeptide(L)'
;LIVYQDIMDRILSGEKVVEYRECGEYWDKRIVGKDYSKVRITNGYGNDTRPYILLRYMGYDIVEYQGTPHYAIPIHRELWKEYRQNIGGKIYDNTKVL
;
A
#
# COMPACT_ATOMS: atom_id res chain seq x y z
N LEU A 1 -3.14 1.96 -1.73
CA LEU A 1 -2.12 3.02 -1.70
C LEU A 1 -1.64 3.34 -3.11
N ILE A 2 -1.64 4.61 -3.47
CA ILE A 2 -1.25 5.06 -4.80
C ILE A 2 0.16 5.61 -4.75
N VAL A 3 1.01 5.18 -5.69
CA VAL A 3 2.39 5.64 -5.79
C VAL A 3 2.71 6.04 -7.24
N TYR A 4 3.78 6.81 -7.42
CA TYR A 4 4.28 7.15 -8.74
C TYR A 4 5.17 6.04 -9.30
N GLN A 5 5.45 6.11 -10.59
CA GLN A 5 6.21 5.07 -11.29
C GLN A 5 7.59 4.81 -10.68
N ASP A 6 8.31 5.85 -10.32
CA ASP A 6 9.63 5.71 -9.72
C ASP A 6 9.57 4.98 -8.36
N ILE A 7 8.53 5.23 -7.59
CA ILE A 7 8.31 4.53 -6.31
C ILE A 7 7.93 3.07 -6.57
N MET A 8 7.08 2.82 -7.55
CA MET A 8 6.73 1.46 -7.93
C MET A 8 7.97 0.67 -8.35
N ASP A 9 8.85 1.28 -9.14
CA ASP A 9 10.09 0.64 -9.57
C ASP A 9 10.98 0.26 -8.38
N ARG A 10 11.05 1.10 -7.37
CA ARG A 10 11.82 0.82 -6.15
C ARG A 10 11.22 -0.30 -5.33
N ILE A 11 9.90 -0.39 -5.30
CA ILE A 11 9.21 -1.49 -4.63
C ILE A 11 9.47 -2.80 -5.36
N LEU A 12 9.34 -2.77 -6.68
CA LEU A 12 9.55 -3.96 -7.53
C LEU A 12 10.98 -4.47 -7.45
N SER A 13 11.95 -3.57 -7.35
CA SER A 13 13.36 -3.95 -7.24
C SER A 13 13.76 -4.46 -5.86
N GLY A 14 12.90 -4.24 -4.86
CA GLY A 14 13.21 -4.57 -3.48
C GLY A 14 13.96 -3.48 -2.73
N GLU A 15 14.25 -2.36 -3.37
CA GLU A 15 14.93 -1.23 -2.74
C GLU A 15 14.06 -0.58 -1.66
N LYS A 16 12.77 -0.40 -1.95
CA LYS A 16 11.83 0.19 -1.00
C LYS A 16 11.04 -0.91 -0.31
N VAL A 17 11.11 -0.93 1.03
CA VAL A 17 10.52 -2.00 1.85
C VAL A 17 9.46 -1.49 2.83
N VAL A 18 9.28 -0.17 2.93
CA VAL A 18 8.30 0.46 3.82
C VAL A 18 7.65 1.61 3.08
N GLU A 19 6.33 1.73 3.21
CA GLU A 19 5.59 2.89 2.71
C GLU A 19 5.16 3.73 3.91
N TYR A 20 5.32 5.05 3.79
CA TYR A 20 4.98 6.00 4.84
C TYR A 20 3.77 6.82 4.45
N ARG A 21 2.86 7.02 5.41
CA ARG A 21 1.72 7.93 5.27
C ARG A 21 1.64 8.79 6.50
N GLU A 22 1.55 10.09 6.33
CA GLU A 22 1.53 11.02 7.45
C GLU A 22 0.31 10.79 8.33
N CYS A 23 0.51 10.73 9.65
CA CYS A 23 -0.58 10.64 10.61
C CYS A 23 -1.43 11.90 10.52
N GLY A 24 -2.74 11.74 10.59
CA GLY A 24 -3.68 12.82 10.50
C GLY A 24 -5.06 12.28 10.17
N GLU A 25 -6.05 13.14 10.11
CA GLU A 25 -7.44 12.72 9.96
C GLU A 25 -7.66 11.82 8.75
N TYR A 26 -7.06 12.15 7.62
CA TYR A 26 -7.26 11.38 6.39
C TYR A 26 -6.83 9.92 6.53
N TRP A 27 -5.60 9.69 7.02
CA TRP A 27 -5.05 8.33 7.13
C TRP A 27 -5.49 7.63 8.40
N ASP A 28 -5.74 8.37 9.49
CA ASP A 28 -6.26 7.79 10.73
C ASP A 28 -7.57 7.05 10.49
N LYS A 29 -8.47 7.64 9.73
CA LYS A 29 -9.76 7.02 9.39
C LYS A 29 -9.59 5.75 8.56
N ARG A 30 -8.53 5.67 7.78
CA ARG A 30 -8.31 4.57 6.84
C ARG A 30 -7.47 3.45 7.42
N ILE A 31 -6.73 3.72 8.47
CA ILE A 31 -5.74 2.77 9.00
C ILE A 31 -6.10 2.31 10.40
N VAL A 32 -6.42 3.23 11.31
CA VAL A 32 -6.63 2.90 12.72
C VAL A 32 -7.91 2.09 12.91
N GLY A 33 -7.81 0.98 13.64
CA GLY A 33 -8.97 0.15 13.94
C GLY A 33 -9.50 -0.66 12.77
N LYS A 34 -8.78 -0.70 11.66
CA LYS A 34 -9.17 -1.48 10.48
C LYS A 34 -8.58 -2.87 10.52
N ASP A 35 -9.35 -3.83 10.02
CA ASP A 35 -8.97 -5.23 9.98
C ASP A 35 -8.67 -5.65 8.53
N TYR A 36 -7.61 -5.06 7.96
CA TYR A 36 -7.20 -5.39 6.60
C TYR A 36 -6.45 -6.71 6.56
N SER A 37 -6.64 -7.46 5.50
CA SER A 37 -5.86 -8.66 5.21
C SER A 37 -4.78 -8.40 4.17
N LYS A 38 -4.98 -7.38 3.32
CA LYS A 38 -4.10 -7.09 2.19
C LYS A 38 -3.85 -5.60 2.04
N VAL A 39 -2.74 -5.28 1.39
CA VAL A 39 -2.41 -3.93 0.94
C VAL A 39 -2.31 -3.97 -0.58
N ARG A 40 -2.93 -3.00 -1.25
CA ARG A 40 -2.77 -2.83 -2.68
C ARG A 40 -1.96 -1.58 -2.96
N ILE A 41 -0.85 -1.73 -3.63
CA ILE A 41 -0.02 -0.62 -4.09
C ILE A 41 -0.30 -0.44 -5.59
N THR A 42 -0.86 0.70 -5.95
CA THR A 42 -1.28 0.97 -7.33
C THR A 42 -0.39 2.05 -7.93
N ASN A 43 0.05 1.81 -9.16
CA ASN A 43 0.85 2.75 -9.91
C ASN A 43 -0.04 3.82 -10.55
N GLY A 44 -0.22 4.95 -9.85
CA GLY A 44 -0.99 6.08 -10.34
C GLY A 44 -2.50 5.93 -10.18
N TYR A 45 -3.21 6.95 -10.61
CA TYR A 45 -4.66 6.98 -10.55
C TYR A 45 -5.28 6.22 -11.73
N GLY A 46 -6.57 5.93 -11.67
CA GLY A 46 -7.24 5.13 -12.68
C GLY A 46 -7.19 3.65 -12.34
N ASN A 47 -7.71 3.31 -11.20
CA ASN A 47 -7.53 2.02 -10.52
C ASN A 47 -7.77 0.79 -11.39
N ASP A 48 -8.78 0.84 -12.28
CA ASP A 48 -9.20 -0.36 -12.99
C ASP A 48 -8.33 -0.67 -14.20
N THR A 49 -7.37 0.21 -14.52
CA THR A 49 -6.51 0.06 -15.68
C THR A 49 -5.02 0.11 -15.33
N ARG A 50 -4.68 0.29 -14.06
CA ARG A 50 -3.29 0.49 -13.65
C ARG A 50 -2.70 -0.77 -13.04
N PRO A 51 -1.39 -1.01 -13.22
CA PRO A 51 -0.71 -2.11 -12.55
C PRO A 51 -0.75 -1.95 -11.04
N TYR A 52 -0.83 -3.05 -10.34
CA TYR A 52 -0.76 -3.02 -8.89
C TYR A 52 -0.07 -4.26 -8.33
N ILE A 53 0.40 -4.11 -7.09
CA ILE A 53 0.94 -5.20 -6.30
C ILE A 53 -0.02 -5.45 -5.15
N LEU A 54 -0.34 -6.70 -4.90
CA LEU A 54 -1.18 -7.10 -3.79
C LEU A 54 -0.31 -7.83 -2.77
N LEU A 55 -0.26 -7.28 -1.54
CA LEU A 55 0.59 -7.79 -0.47
C LEU A 55 -0.27 -8.22 0.73
N ARG A 56 0.33 -9.06 1.59
CA ARG A 56 -0.23 -9.31 2.89
C ARG A 56 -0.09 -8.05 3.76
N TYR A 57 -1.17 -7.67 4.44
CA TYR A 57 -1.12 -6.57 5.38
C TYR A 57 -0.51 -7.05 6.70
N MET A 58 0.57 -6.42 7.12
CA MET A 58 1.26 -6.75 8.36
C MET A 58 1.13 -5.65 9.42
N GLY A 59 0.09 -4.82 9.29
CA GLY A 59 -0.11 -3.73 10.23
C GLY A 59 0.80 -2.54 9.96
N TYR A 60 1.09 -1.79 10.99
CA TYR A 60 1.91 -0.58 10.88
C TYR A 60 2.58 -0.28 12.22
N ASP A 61 3.66 0.49 12.14
CA ASP A 61 4.24 1.16 13.29
C ASP A 61 4.04 2.67 13.11
N ILE A 62 4.03 3.41 14.21
CA ILE A 62 4.04 4.87 14.14
C ILE A 62 5.47 5.31 14.42
N VAL A 63 6.05 6.02 13.46
CA VAL A 63 7.45 6.46 13.52
C VAL A 63 7.53 7.95 13.19
N GLU A 64 8.58 8.60 13.66
CA GLU A 64 8.89 9.93 13.18
C GLU A 64 9.64 9.82 11.86
N TYR A 65 9.11 10.45 10.82
CA TYR A 65 9.70 10.45 9.50
C TYR A 65 9.62 11.87 8.94
N GLN A 66 10.77 12.42 8.55
CA GLN A 66 10.86 13.81 8.07
C GLN A 66 10.26 14.82 9.05
N GLY A 67 10.45 14.57 10.34
CA GLY A 67 10.05 15.50 11.40
C GLY A 67 8.60 15.41 11.85
N THR A 68 7.80 14.50 11.31
CA THR A 68 6.39 14.32 11.68
C THR A 68 6.07 12.84 11.90
N PRO A 69 5.02 12.53 12.69
CA PRO A 69 4.62 11.14 12.88
C PRO A 69 4.00 10.58 11.62
N HIS A 70 4.40 9.37 11.28
CA HIS A 70 3.92 8.65 10.09
C HIS A 70 3.56 7.22 10.43
N TYR A 71 2.62 6.67 9.68
CA TYR A 71 2.38 5.24 9.63
C TYR A 71 3.45 4.61 8.74
N ALA A 72 4.17 3.64 9.28
CA ALA A 72 5.18 2.87 8.55
C ALA A 72 4.58 1.50 8.24
N ILE A 73 4.29 1.25 6.98
CA ILE A 73 3.59 0.06 6.51
C ILE A 73 4.57 -0.83 5.76
N PRO A 74 4.84 -2.05 6.25
CA PRO A 74 5.77 -2.97 5.57
C PRO A 74 5.24 -3.36 4.18
N ILE A 75 6.10 -3.29 3.18
CA ILE A 75 5.76 -3.62 1.79
C ILE A 75 6.87 -4.43 1.09
N HIS A 76 7.69 -5.13 1.84
CA HIS A 76 8.81 -5.88 1.27
C HIS A 76 8.34 -7.10 0.45
N ARG A 77 9.21 -7.60 -0.42
CA ARG A 77 8.88 -8.63 -1.41
C ARG A 77 8.26 -9.90 -0.82
N GLU A 78 8.67 -10.27 0.37
CA GLU A 78 8.16 -11.46 1.04
C GLU A 78 6.66 -11.41 1.34
N LEU A 79 6.08 -10.22 1.30
CA LEU A 79 4.64 -10.00 1.54
C LEU A 79 3.81 -10.03 0.27
N TRP A 80 4.45 -10.07 -0.91
CA TRP A 80 3.73 -10.00 -2.17
C TRP A 80 2.87 -11.25 -2.39
N LYS A 81 1.62 -11.03 -2.77
CA LYS A 81 0.70 -12.09 -3.19
C LYS A 81 0.67 -12.20 -4.69
N GLU A 82 0.55 -11.06 -5.37
CA GLU A 82 0.53 -11.02 -6.83
C GLU A 82 0.89 -9.63 -7.32
N TYR A 83 1.34 -9.57 -8.56
CA TYR A 83 1.50 -8.33 -9.31
C TYR A 83 0.91 -8.55 -10.69
N ARG A 84 0.00 -7.67 -11.09
CA ARG A 84 -0.62 -7.79 -12.41
C ARG A 84 -1.21 -6.47 -12.86
N GLN A 85 -1.51 -6.40 -14.16
CA GLN A 85 -2.31 -5.35 -14.74
C GLN A 85 -3.76 -5.58 -14.29
N ASN A 86 -4.38 -4.55 -13.73
CA ASN A 86 -5.79 -4.65 -13.38
C ASN A 86 -6.62 -4.37 -14.63
N ILE A 87 -7.37 -5.33 -15.10
CA ILE A 87 -8.12 -5.24 -16.36
C ILE A 87 -9.63 -5.27 -16.15
N GLY A 88 -10.09 -4.74 -15.02
CA GLY A 88 -11.50 -4.65 -14.71
C GLY A 88 -11.97 -5.74 -13.77
N GLY A 89 -13.12 -5.52 -13.18
CA GLY A 89 -13.71 -6.44 -12.23
C GLY A 89 -12.99 -6.51 -10.89
N LYS A 90 -13.73 -6.79 -9.86
CA LYS A 90 -13.17 -7.01 -8.53
C LYS A 90 -13.12 -8.50 -8.28
N ILE A 91 -11.96 -8.99 -7.89
CA ILE A 91 -11.76 -10.41 -7.61
C ILE A 91 -11.49 -10.66 -6.13
N TYR A 92 -11.63 -9.64 -5.29
CA TYR A 92 -11.44 -9.74 -3.86
C TYR A 92 -12.32 -8.71 -3.13
N ASP A 93 -12.52 -8.94 -1.85
CA ASP A 93 -13.31 -8.04 -1.00
C ASP A 93 -12.49 -6.78 -0.67
N ASN A 94 -12.88 -5.65 -1.26
CA ASN A 94 -12.19 -4.37 -1.05
C ASN A 94 -12.30 -3.86 0.38
N THR A 95 -13.24 -4.35 1.19
CA THR A 95 -13.34 -3.92 2.59
C THR A 95 -12.16 -4.41 3.43
N LYS A 96 -11.44 -5.41 2.94
CA LYS A 96 -10.28 -5.99 3.61
C LYS A 96 -8.95 -5.56 2.98
N VAL A 97 -8.97 -4.57 2.11
CA VAL A 97 -7.78 -4.12 1.37
C VAL A 97 -7.52 -2.64 1.64
N LEU A 98 -6.31 -2.36 2.13
CA LEU A 98 -5.84 -0.99 2.29
C LEU A 98 -5.39 -0.39 0.97
#